data_cb4e07dab0d81a379770dc07459cf81e
#
_entry.id   cb4e07dab0d81a379770dc07459cf81e
#
_cell.length_a   1.000
_cell.length_b   1.000
_cell.length_c   1.000
_cell.angle_alpha   90.00
_cell.angle_beta   90.00
_cell.angle_gamma   90.00
#
_symmetry.space_group_name_H-M   'P 1'
#
loop_
_entity.id
_entity.type
_entity.pdbx_description
1 polymer ?
#
loop_
_entity_poly.entity_id
_entity_poly.type
_entity_poly.pdbx_seq_one_letter_code
_entity_poly.pdbx_strand_id
1 'polypeptide(L)'
;MDVRETPDLLDTRRRSGKPYLEFLRIPSMSCGLYELPKGDPDRQRPHSEDEVYYVIRGHAQIRVGSEDRAVRSGTIVFVPALMDHRFHDIEEDLALLVFFAPSEGTGAGAAGVRR
;
A
#
# COMPACT_ATOMS: atom_id res chain seq x y z
N MET A 1 21.32 11.54 1.55
CA MET A 1 20.76 10.46 0.71
C MET A 1 20.17 9.40 1.64
N ASP A 2 18.98 8.90 1.29
CA ASP A 2 18.34 7.83 2.05
C ASP A 2 18.23 6.61 1.12
N VAL A 3 18.84 5.50 1.51
CA VAL A 3 18.89 4.28 0.69
C VAL A 3 18.36 3.12 1.51
N ARG A 4 17.42 2.37 0.95
CA ARG A 4 16.79 1.21 1.60
C ARG A 4 16.85 0.00 0.66
N GLU A 5 17.08 -1.15 1.25
CA GLU A 5 17.04 -2.41 0.52
C GLU A 5 15.74 -3.15 0.84
N THR A 6 15.04 -3.62 -0.17
CA THR A 6 13.73 -4.25 0.01
C THR A 6 13.77 -5.45 0.96
N PRO A 7 14.78 -6.35 0.89
CA PRO A 7 14.84 -7.46 1.84
C PRO A 7 14.92 -7.01 3.29
N ASP A 8 15.64 -5.93 3.57
CA ASP A 8 15.75 -5.39 4.92
C ASP A 8 14.45 -4.80 5.41
N LEU A 9 13.72 -4.12 4.51
CA LEU A 9 12.40 -3.56 4.83
C LEU A 9 11.40 -4.67 5.14
N LEU A 10 11.41 -5.76 4.36
CA LEU A 10 10.54 -6.90 4.59
C LEU A 10 10.80 -7.53 5.97
N ASP A 11 12.07 -7.67 6.31
CA ASP A 11 12.46 -8.23 7.62
C ASP A 11 12.02 -7.32 8.77
N THR A 12 12.24 -6.01 8.63
CA THR A 12 11.82 -5.03 9.62
C THR A 12 10.31 -5.04 9.81
N ARG A 13 9.55 -5.08 8.72
CA ARG A 13 8.09 -5.14 8.79
C ARG A 13 7.64 -6.39 9.55
N ARG A 14 8.22 -7.55 9.23
CA ARG A 14 7.85 -8.82 9.89
C ARG A 14 8.13 -8.76 11.39
N ARG A 15 9.26 -8.21 11.77
CA ARG A 15 9.61 -8.07 13.19
C ARG A 15 8.71 -7.09 13.92
N SER A 16 8.16 -6.10 13.22
CA SER A 16 7.24 -5.13 13.83
C SER A 16 5.89 -5.74 14.18
N GLY A 17 5.51 -6.83 13.53
CA GLY A 17 4.20 -7.45 13.70
C GLY A 17 3.03 -6.68 13.10
N LYS A 18 3.28 -5.54 12.45
CA LYS A 18 2.25 -4.73 11.82
C LYS A 18 2.26 -4.97 10.31
N PRO A 19 1.10 -4.95 9.62
CA PRO A 19 1.08 -5.20 8.18
C PRO A 19 1.74 -4.11 7.36
N TYR A 20 1.78 -2.88 7.84
CA TYR A 20 2.33 -1.72 7.12
C TYR A 20 3.51 -1.11 7.88
N LEU A 21 4.61 -0.91 7.16
CA LEU A 21 5.81 -0.25 7.67
C LEU A 21 6.07 1.01 6.85
N GLU A 22 5.88 2.20 7.45
CA GLU A 22 6.29 3.44 6.81
C GLU A 22 7.80 3.60 7.01
N PHE A 23 8.55 3.73 5.92
CA PHE A 23 10.01 3.84 6.02
C PHE A 23 10.56 5.19 5.53
N LEU A 24 9.71 6.03 4.96
CA LEU A 24 10.08 7.38 4.53
C LEU A 24 8.90 8.31 4.71
N ARG A 25 9.15 9.48 5.29
CA ARG A 25 8.14 10.53 5.40
C ARG A 25 8.78 11.90 5.28
N ILE A 26 8.30 12.65 4.28
CA ILE A 26 8.57 14.07 4.11
C ILE A 26 7.21 14.73 3.81
N PRO A 27 7.06 16.06 3.89
CA PRO A 27 5.74 16.67 3.67
C PRO A 27 5.10 16.34 2.33
N SER A 28 5.90 16.21 1.26
CA SER A 28 5.39 15.98 -0.09
C SER A 28 5.11 14.52 -0.42
N MET A 29 5.60 13.57 0.39
CA MET A 29 5.35 12.15 0.14
C MET A 29 5.65 11.29 1.37
N SER A 30 5.05 10.12 1.42
CA SER A 30 5.49 9.06 2.31
C SER A 30 5.54 7.75 1.53
N CYS A 31 6.39 6.83 2.00
CA CYS A 31 6.57 5.53 1.39
C CYS A 31 6.52 4.46 2.46
N GLY A 32 5.89 3.34 2.14
CA GLY A 32 5.80 2.23 3.04
C GLY A 32 5.84 0.89 2.35
N LEU A 33 5.98 -0.14 3.14
CA LEU A 33 5.92 -1.53 2.72
C LEU A 33 4.70 -2.17 3.37
N TYR A 34 3.86 -2.79 2.55
CA TYR A 34 2.63 -3.41 2.99
C TYR A 34 2.63 -4.88 2.59
N GLU A 35 2.34 -5.76 3.54
CA GLU A 35 2.17 -7.18 3.25
C GLU A 35 0.76 -7.63 3.62
N LEU A 36 0.13 -8.38 2.72
CA LEU A 36 -1.18 -8.97 2.91
C LEU A 36 -1.07 -10.47 2.66
N PRO A 37 -1.28 -11.31 3.69
CA PRO A 37 -1.19 -12.76 3.50
C PRO A 37 -2.33 -13.30 2.65
N LYS A 38 -2.08 -14.45 2.02
CA LYS A 38 -3.07 -15.18 1.26
C LYS A 38 -4.34 -15.35 2.08
N GLY A 39 -5.48 -15.08 1.45
CA GLY A 39 -6.79 -15.26 2.08
C GLY A 39 -7.20 -14.18 3.06
N ASP A 40 -6.32 -13.24 3.37
CA ASP A 40 -6.62 -12.17 4.31
C ASP A 40 -7.44 -11.08 3.64
N PRO A 41 -8.52 -10.58 4.27
CA PRO A 41 -9.25 -9.46 3.69
C PRO A 41 -8.48 -8.17 3.88
N ASP A 42 -8.37 -7.38 2.81
CA ASP A 42 -7.83 -6.04 2.89
C ASP A 42 -8.88 -5.10 3.48
N ARG A 43 -8.58 -4.50 4.62
CA ARG A 43 -9.53 -3.63 5.37
C ARG A 43 -9.19 -2.16 5.25
N GLN A 44 -8.51 -1.79 4.19
CA GLN A 44 -8.16 -0.40 3.96
C GLN A 44 -9.40 0.48 3.82
N ARG A 45 -9.20 1.76 4.18
CA ARG A 45 -10.18 2.81 3.95
C ARG A 45 -9.61 3.79 2.93
N PRO A 46 -10.46 4.55 2.22
CA PRO A 46 -9.97 5.58 1.31
C PRO A 46 -9.03 6.55 2.01
N HIS A 47 -7.99 6.97 1.30
CA HIS A 47 -7.03 7.96 1.79
C HIS A 47 -7.27 9.29 1.11
N SER A 48 -6.94 10.38 1.81
CA SER A 48 -7.07 11.73 1.24
C SER A 48 -5.95 12.07 0.27
N GLU A 49 -4.89 11.26 0.22
CA GLU A 49 -3.75 11.45 -0.66
C GLU A 49 -3.89 10.59 -1.93
N ASP A 50 -3.21 10.99 -3.00
CA ASP A 50 -2.99 10.11 -4.14
C ASP A 50 -2.05 9.00 -3.72
N GLU A 51 -2.23 7.83 -4.29
CA GLU A 51 -1.50 6.64 -3.89
C GLU A 51 -1.03 5.84 -5.11
N VAL A 52 0.20 5.32 -5.05
CA VAL A 52 0.70 4.38 -6.04
C VAL A 52 1.16 3.12 -5.32
N TYR A 53 0.73 1.97 -5.82
CA TYR A 53 1.24 0.67 -5.41
C TYR A 53 2.20 0.13 -6.46
N TYR A 54 3.27 -0.47 -5.99
CA TYR A 54 4.13 -1.32 -6.81
C TYR A 54 4.13 -2.72 -6.20
N VAL A 55 3.69 -3.72 -6.95
CA VAL A 55 3.64 -5.10 -6.46
C VAL A 55 5.02 -5.72 -6.57
N ILE A 56 5.63 -6.03 -5.42
CA ILE A 56 6.93 -6.69 -5.35
C ILE A 56 6.77 -8.19 -5.66
N ARG A 57 5.76 -8.80 -5.03
CA ARG A 57 5.47 -10.22 -5.23
C ARG A 57 4.03 -10.51 -4.85
N GLY A 58 3.57 -11.68 -5.25
CA GLY A 58 2.23 -12.17 -4.95
C GLY A 58 1.28 -12.05 -6.12
N HIS A 59 0.07 -12.51 -5.92
CA HIS A 59 -0.97 -12.53 -6.94
C HIS A 59 -2.33 -12.30 -6.29
N ALA A 60 -3.09 -11.34 -6.83
CA ALA A 60 -4.39 -10.98 -6.28
C ALA A 60 -5.21 -10.20 -7.31
N GLN A 61 -6.38 -9.75 -6.89
CA GLN A 61 -7.16 -8.74 -7.58
C GLN A 61 -7.10 -7.44 -6.80
N ILE A 62 -7.24 -6.32 -7.48
CA ILE A 62 -7.49 -5.04 -6.84
C ILE A 62 -8.77 -4.44 -7.41
N ARG A 63 -9.61 -3.92 -6.53
CA ARG A 63 -10.76 -3.11 -6.92
C ARG A 63 -10.45 -1.66 -6.63
N VAL A 64 -10.60 -0.80 -7.64
CA VAL A 64 -10.48 0.65 -7.49
C VAL A 64 -11.77 1.24 -8.05
N GLY A 65 -12.57 1.87 -7.19
CA GLY A 65 -13.92 2.30 -7.57
C GLY A 65 -14.75 1.09 -8.00
N SER A 66 -15.16 1.07 -9.26
CA SER A 66 -15.95 -0.03 -9.84
C SER A 66 -15.13 -0.99 -10.70
N GLU A 67 -13.83 -0.76 -10.82
CA GLU A 67 -12.97 -1.57 -11.69
C GLU A 67 -12.22 -2.62 -10.88
N ASP A 68 -12.17 -3.84 -11.42
CA ASP A 68 -11.36 -4.93 -10.87
C ASP A 68 -10.27 -5.31 -11.86
N ARG A 69 -9.05 -5.49 -11.37
CA ARG A 69 -7.91 -5.91 -12.19
C ARG A 69 -7.03 -6.89 -11.44
N ALA A 70 -6.50 -7.87 -12.17
CA ALA A 70 -5.48 -8.76 -11.63
C ALA A 70 -4.16 -8.00 -11.44
N VAL A 71 -3.47 -8.29 -10.34
CA VAL A 71 -2.15 -7.73 -10.05
C VAL A 71 -1.17 -8.85 -9.72
N ARG A 72 0.08 -8.64 -10.08
CA ARG A 72 1.18 -9.59 -9.86
C ARG A 72 2.48 -8.83 -9.76
N SER A 73 3.56 -9.54 -9.50
CA SER A 73 4.90 -8.94 -9.43
C SER A 73 5.15 -8.03 -10.65
N GLY A 74 5.51 -6.78 -10.39
CA GLY A 74 5.77 -5.78 -11.41
C GLY A 74 4.58 -4.90 -11.78
N THR A 75 3.38 -5.18 -11.26
CA THR A 75 2.21 -4.33 -11.53
C THR A 75 2.31 -3.03 -10.75
N ILE A 76 2.00 -1.92 -11.42
CA ILE A 76 1.90 -0.59 -10.83
C ILE A 76 0.44 -0.14 -10.90
N VAL A 77 -0.10 0.33 -9.78
CA VAL A 77 -1.50 0.78 -9.69
C VAL A 77 -1.54 2.19 -9.12
N PHE A 78 -2.23 3.10 -9.81
CA PHE A 78 -2.52 4.43 -9.30
C PHE A 78 -3.92 4.46 -8.72
N VAL A 79 -4.06 4.98 -7.50
CA VAL A 79 -5.35 5.16 -6.84
C VAL A 79 -5.50 6.66 -6.53
N PRO A 80 -6.49 7.34 -7.15
CA PRO A 80 -6.75 8.74 -6.85
C PRO A 80 -7.16 8.95 -5.41
N ALA A 81 -6.88 10.15 -4.90
CA ALA A 81 -7.32 10.56 -3.56
C ALA A 81 -8.82 10.28 -3.36
N LEU A 82 -9.17 9.79 -2.18
CA LEU A 82 -10.54 9.52 -1.74
C LEU A 82 -11.27 8.42 -2.50
N MET A 83 -10.61 7.76 -3.46
CA MET A 83 -11.19 6.65 -4.20
C MET A 83 -11.21 5.39 -3.35
N ASP A 84 -12.38 4.76 -3.26
CA ASP A 84 -12.52 3.47 -2.58
C ASP A 84 -11.71 2.40 -3.30
N HIS A 85 -10.94 1.62 -2.55
CA HIS A 85 -10.06 0.61 -3.12
C HIS A 85 -9.74 -0.47 -2.12
N ARG A 86 -9.47 -1.68 -2.63
CA ARG A 86 -8.98 -2.79 -1.79
C ARG A 86 -8.42 -3.90 -2.67
N PHE A 87 -7.48 -4.63 -2.10
CA PHE A 87 -7.04 -5.92 -2.65
C PHE A 87 -8.02 -7.00 -2.20
N HIS A 88 -8.26 -7.98 -3.07
CA HIS A 88 -9.10 -9.12 -2.75
C HIS A 88 -8.66 -10.34 -3.54
N ASP A 89 -9.23 -11.50 -3.22
CA ASP A 89 -8.83 -12.76 -3.85
C ASP A 89 -7.31 -12.91 -3.87
N ILE A 90 -6.69 -12.71 -2.71
CA ILE A 90 -5.25 -12.82 -2.56
C ILE A 90 -4.88 -14.29 -2.59
N GLU A 91 -4.30 -14.74 -3.71
CA GLU A 91 -3.96 -16.13 -3.96
C GLU A 91 -2.56 -16.49 -3.48
N GLU A 92 -1.67 -15.49 -3.41
CA GLU A 92 -0.33 -15.62 -2.88
C GLU A 92 -0.06 -14.39 -2.03
N ASP A 93 0.72 -14.55 -0.95
CA ASP A 93 1.07 -13.44 -0.07
C ASP A 93 1.57 -12.25 -0.87
N LEU A 94 0.91 -11.09 -0.71
CA LEU A 94 1.26 -9.86 -1.41
C LEU A 94 2.30 -9.09 -0.62
N ALA A 95 3.30 -8.57 -1.33
CA ALA A 95 4.21 -7.55 -0.81
C ALA A 95 4.18 -6.37 -1.76
N LEU A 96 3.93 -5.19 -1.21
CA LEU A 96 3.68 -3.97 -1.97
C LEU A 96 4.55 -2.84 -1.45
N LEU A 97 5.16 -2.08 -2.38
CA LEU A 97 5.62 -0.74 -2.05
C LEU A 97 4.45 0.23 -2.23
N VAL A 98 4.31 1.16 -1.31
CA VAL A 98 3.19 2.11 -1.29
C VAL A 98 3.77 3.52 -1.22
N PHE A 99 3.29 4.38 -2.11
CA PHE A 99 3.72 5.78 -2.19
C PHE A 99 2.50 6.66 -2.05
N PHE A 100 2.53 7.60 -1.10
CA PHE A 100 1.49 8.61 -0.94
C PHE A 100 2.02 10.00 -1.27
N ALA A 101 1.21 10.81 -1.92
CA ALA A 101 1.52 12.20 -2.21
C ALA A 101 0.26 13.07 -1.97
N PRO A 102 0.31 14.03 -1.02
CA PRO A 102 1.34 14.23 0.01
C PRO A 102 1.46 13.06 0.97
N SER A 103 2.27 13.17 2.00
CA SER A 103 2.46 12.08 2.95
C SER A 103 1.14 11.67 3.59
N GLU A 104 1.01 10.37 3.88
CA GLU A 104 -0.23 9.80 4.39
C GLU A 104 -0.75 10.54 5.62
N GLY A 105 -2.05 10.85 5.62
CA GLY A 105 -2.71 11.50 6.73
C GLY A 105 -2.60 13.02 6.76
N THR A 106 -1.97 13.65 5.76
CA THR A 106 -1.76 15.11 5.72
C THR A 106 -2.67 15.85 4.74
N GLY A 107 -3.41 15.14 3.88
CA GLY A 107 -4.33 15.76 2.94
C GLY A 107 -5.53 16.38 3.62
N ALA A 108 -6.20 17.34 2.96
CA ALA A 108 -7.43 17.94 3.47
C ALA A 108 -8.49 16.85 3.63
N GLY A 109 -9.13 16.81 4.80
CA GLY A 109 -10.16 15.82 5.09
C GLY A 109 -9.61 14.46 5.49
N ALA A 110 -8.32 14.36 5.75
CA ALA A 110 -7.66 13.10 6.11
C ALA A 110 -7.99 12.62 7.53
N ALA A 111 -8.60 13.44 8.35
CA ALA A 111 -8.88 13.08 9.74
C ALA A 111 -9.65 11.76 9.81
N GLY A 112 -9.11 10.79 10.58
CA GLY A 112 -9.71 9.49 10.74
C GLY A 112 -9.40 8.48 9.64
N VAL A 113 -8.74 8.88 8.56
CA VAL A 113 -8.34 7.95 7.50
C VAL A 113 -6.99 7.35 7.87
N ARG A 114 -6.95 6.01 8.09
CA ARG A 114 -5.75 5.28 8.49
C ARG A 114 -5.80 3.86 7.96
N ARG A 115 -4.65 3.28 7.80
CA ARG A 115 -4.51 1.85 7.53
C ARG A 115 -4.65 1.04 8.81
#